data_89ceece6998c10fc53ce964c14f0fdcf
#
_entry.id   89ceece6998c10fc53ce964c14f0fdcf
#
_cell.length_a   1.000
_cell.length_b   1.000
_cell.length_c   1.000
_cell.angle_alpha   90.00
_cell.angle_beta   90.00
_cell.angle_gamma   90.00
#
_symmetry.space_group_name_H-M   'P 1'
#
loop_
_entity.id
_entity.type
_entity.pdbx_description
1 polymer ?
#
loop_
_entity_poly.entity_id
_entity_poly.type
_entity_poly.pdbx_seq_one_letter_code
_entity_poly.pdbx_strand_id
1 'polypeptide(L)'
;MKIKVIGKAHLSGTAKKTGKPYDFIQVHYNGKARGVDGQAAMTLALDPQEHPLASITVGADYNVEFDNRGYPVEFTPVSVR
;
A
#
# COMPACT_ATOMS: atom_id res chain seq x y z
N MET A 1 -1.55 0.68 -12.26
CA MET A 1 -0.17 0.24 -12.07
C MET A 1 -0.16 -1.09 -11.33
N LYS A 2 0.58 -2.04 -11.84
CA LYS A 2 0.67 -3.37 -11.22
C LYS A 2 1.87 -3.41 -10.28
N ILE A 3 1.63 -3.87 -9.05
CA ILE A 3 2.68 -3.97 -8.04
C ILE A 3 2.69 -5.37 -7.43
N LYS A 4 3.80 -5.72 -6.80
CA LYS A 4 3.90 -6.94 -6.02
C LYS A 4 4.04 -6.57 -4.55
N VAL A 5 3.12 -7.09 -3.72
CA VAL A 5 3.17 -6.84 -2.28
C VAL A 5 4.24 -7.73 -1.65
N ILE A 6 5.18 -7.10 -0.94
CA ILE A 6 6.27 -7.81 -0.28
C ILE A 6 6.16 -7.76 1.24
N GLY A 7 5.25 -6.97 1.77
CA GLY A 7 5.01 -6.89 3.20
C GLY A 7 3.77 -6.10 3.50
N LYS A 8 3.22 -6.28 4.69
CA LYS A 8 2.04 -5.55 5.14
C LYS A 8 2.09 -5.37 6.65
N ALA A 9 1.48 -4.28 7.13
CA ALA A 9 1.41 -4.01 8.56
C ALA A 9 0.17 -3.19 8.86
N HIS A 10 -0.41 -3.40 10.03
CA HIS A 10 -1.48 -2.55 10.53
C HIS A 10 -0.88 -1.65 11.61
N LEU A 11 -0.86 -0.36 11.34
CA LEU A 11 -0.25 0.62 12.24
C LEU A 11 -1.34 1.49 12.85
N SER A 12 -1.36 1.57 14.17
CA SER A 12 -2.30 2.41 14.89
C SER A 12 -1.64 2.97 16.13
N GLY A 13 -2.10 4.13 16.56
CA GLY A 13 -1.54 4.80 17.72
C GLY A 13 -1.89 6.27 17.73
N THR A 14 -1.08 7.04 18.46
CA THR A 14 -1.27 8.48 18.55
C THR A 14 0.05 9.17 18.17
N ALA A 15 -0.06 10.12 17.22
CA ALA A 15 1.12 10.87 16.79
C ALA A 15 1.60 11.76 17.92
N LYS A 16 2.90 11.66 18.25
CA LYS A 16 3.46 12.39 19.38
C LYS A 16 3.44 13.91 19.18
N LYS A 17 3.64 14.35 17.94
CA LYS A 17 3.72 15.78 17.63
C LYS A 17 2.37 16.46 17.62
N THR A 18 1.33 15.79 17.15
CA THR A 18 0.01 16.40 16.97
C THR A 18 -1.02 15.91 17.96
N GLY A 19 -0.75 14.79 18.64
CA GLY A 19 -1.72 14.17 19.55
C GLY A 19 -2.89 13.52 18.84
N LYS A 20 -2.87 13.45 17.51
CA LYS A 20 -3.97 12.86 16.75
C LYS A 20 -3.80 11.36 16.59
N PRO A 21 -4.91 10.62 16.70
CA PRO A 21 -4.82 9.18 16.47
C PRO A 21 -4.62 8.89 14.99
N TYR A 22 -3.94 7.78 14.70
CA TYR A 22 -3.80 7.27 13.35
C TYR A 22 -4.12 5.79 13.33
N ASP A 23 -4.61 5.32 12.19
CA ASP A 23 -4.95 3.93 12.01
C ASP A 23 -4.95 3.67 10.50
N PHE A 24 -3.96 2.91 10.03
CA PHE A 24 -3.87 2.65 8.60
C PHE A 24 -3.15 1.33 8.34
N ILE A 25 -3.37 0.78 7.16
CA ILE A 25 -2.64 -0.40 6.69
C ILE A 25 -1.49 0.10 5.83
N GLN A 26 -0.27 -0.30 6.19
CA GLN A 26 0.91 0.02 5.40
C GLN A 26 1.26 -1.17 4.52
N VAL A 27 1.35 -0.93 3.22
CA VAL A 27 1.71 -1.98 2.26
C VAL A 27 3.10 -1.66 1.70
N HIS A 28 3.99 -2.63 1.80
CA HIS A 28 5.33 -2.54 1.21
C HIS A 28 5.27 -3.26 -0.13
N TYR A 29 5.76 -2.61 -1.18
CA TYR A 29 5.66 -3.20 -2.52
C TYR A 29 6.85 -2.83 -3.38
N ASN A 30 7.07 -3.65 -4.42
CA ASN A 30 8.05 -3.38 -5.45
C ASN A 30 7.34 -2.86 -6.69
N GLY A 31 7.90 -1.85 -7.31
CA GLY A 31 7.37 -1.29 -8.52
C GLY A 31 8.44 -0.56 -9.30
N LYS A 32 8.08 -0.06 -10.46
CA LYS A 32 9.00 0.74 -11.26
C LYS A 32 8.93 2.19 -10.81
N ALA A 33 10.09 2.82 -10.71
CA ALA A 33 10.17 4.22 -10.36
C ALA A 33 11.15 4.92 -11.29
N ARG A 34 10.86 6.20 -11.58
CA ARG A 34 11.72 6.99 -12.45
C ARG A 34 13.11 7.13 -11.81
N GLY A 35 14.14 6.94 -12.61
CA GLY A 35 15.51 7.08 -12.15
C GLY A 35 16.07 5.88 -11.42
N VAL A 36 15.28 4.82 -11.29
CA VAL A 36 15.72 3.58 -10.64
C VAL A 36 15.94 2.51 -11.70
N ASP A 37 17.14 1.96 -11.71
CA ASP A 37 17.45 0.83 -12.56
C ASP A 37 16.97 -0.43 -11.84
N GLY A 38 16.00 -1.12 -12.42
CA GLY A 38 15.35 -2.25 -11.78
C GLY A 38 14.06 -1.82 -11.10
N GLN A 39 13.83 -2.30 -9.88
CA GLN A 39 12.61 -2.02 -9.13
C GLN A 39 12.93 -1.24 -7.87
N ALA A 40 11.99 -0.39 -7.48
CA ALA A 40 12.08 0.36 -6.23
C ALA A 40 11.16 -0.28 -5.20
N ALA A 41 11.62 -0.28 -3.94
CA ALA A 41 10.79 -0.71 -2.82
C ALA A 41 10.10 0.52 -2.26
N MET A 42 8.77 0.46 -2.17
CA MET A 42 7.97 1.62 -1.77
C MET A 42 6.88 1.19 -0.80
N THR A 43 6.23 2.19 -0.20
CA THR A 43 5.11 1.94 0.71
C THR A 43 3.91 2.77 0.31
N LEU A 44 2.73 2.28 0.66
CA LEU A 44 1.49 3.06 0.55
C LEU A 44 0.62 2.79 1.77
N ALA A 45 -0.35 3.67 2.01
CA ALA A 45 -1.25 3.55 3.14
C ALA A 45 -2.68 3.34 2.64
N LEU A 46 -3.40 2.44 3.30
CA LEU A 46 -4.78 2.11 2.96
C LEU A 46 -5.66 2.26 4.19
N ASP A 47 -6.95 2.48 3.94
CA ASP A 47 -7.96 2.52 5.00
C ASP A 47 -8.23 1.10 5.50
N PRO A 48 -8.06 0.83 6.81
CA PRO A 48 -8.29 -0.52 7.32
C PRO A 48 -9.72 -1.02 7.15
N GLN A 49 -10.69 -0.12 7.06
CA GLN A 49 -12.09 -0.53 6.88
C GLN A 49 -12.34 -1.00 5.46
N GLU A 50 -11.71 -0.37 4.48
CA GLU A 50 -11.86 -0.78 3.09
C GLU A 50 -10.93 -1.93 2.72
N HIS A 51 -9.75 -1.98 3.35
CA HIS A 51 -8.73 -2.97 3.04
C HIS A 51 -8.18 -3.58 4.31
N PRO A 52 -8.94 -4.49 4.97
CA PRO A 52 -8.44 -5.13 6.19
C PRO A 52 -7.12 -5.88 5.93
N LEU A 53 -6.29 -5.94 6.96
CA LEU A 53 -4.98 -6.58 6.83
C LEU A 53 -5.09 -8.01 6.28
N ALA A 54 -6.09 -8.74 6.73
CA ALA A 54 -6.27 -10.14 6.32
C ALA A 54 -6.63 -10.29 4.83
N SER A 55 -7.14 -9.23 4.20
CA SER A 55 -7.52 -9.27 2.79
C SER A 55 -6.34 -9.07 1.86
N ILE A 56 -5.18 -8.68 2.38
CA ILE A 56 -3.99 -8.40 1.59
C ILE A 56 -3.06 -9.59 1.69
N THR A 57 -2.67 -10.15 0.54
CA THR A 57 -1.81 -11.33 0.48
C THR A 57 -0.39 -10.92 0.11
N VAL A 58 0.57 -11.22 1.00
CA VAL A 58 1.98 -10.99 0.71
C VAL A 58 2.42 -11.95 -0.39
N GLY A 59 3.14 -11.42 -1.37
CA GLY A 59 3.59 -12.20 -2.53
C GLY A 59 2.65 -12.14 -3.71
N ALA A 60 1.46 -11.56 -3.54
CA ALA A 60 0.50 -11.45 -4.62
C ALA A 60 0.65 -10.12 -5.36
N ASP A 61 0.12 -10.10 -6.58
CA ASP A 61 0.12 -8.90 -7.41
C ASP A 61 -1.20 -8.16 -7.27
N TYR A 62 -1.12 -6.83 -7.26
CA TYR A 62 -2.29 -5.97 -7.14
C TYR A 62 -2.24 -4.86 -8.18
N ASN A 63 -3.42 -4.38 -8.58
CA ASN A 63 -3.55 -3.17 -9.38
C ASN A 63 -3.76 -2.00 -8.43
N VAL A 64 -2.95 -0.96 -8.59
CA VAL A 64 -3.01 0.23 -7.75
C VAL A 64 -3.10 1.46 -8.65
N GLU A 65 -4.03 2.35 -8.32
CA GLU A 65 -4.12 3.66 -8.96
C GLU A 65 -4.08 4.73 -7.91
N PHE A 66 -3.46 5.84 -8.23
CA PHE A 66 -3.30 6.97 -7.32
C PHE A 66 -3.99 8.20 -7.90
N ASP A 67 -4.51 9.05 -7.01
CA ASP A 67 -5.04 10.33 -7.45
C ASP A 67 -3.89 11.32 -7.66
N ASN A 68 -4.23 12.56 -8.02
CA ASN A 68 -3.21 13.57 -8.30
C ASN A 68 -2.48 14.05 -7.04
N ARG A 69 -2.92 13.64 -5.86
CA ARG A 69 -2.25 13.96 -4.59
C ARG A 69 -1.42 12.78 -4.08
N GLY A 70 -1.40 11.67 -4.81
CA GLY A 70 -0.63 10.51 -4.43
C GLY A 70 -1.33 9.54 -3.49
N TYR A 71 -2.64 9.72 -3.26
CA TYR A 71 -3.40 8.77 -2.45
C TYR A 71 -3.90 7.62 -3.30
N PRO A 72 -3.84 6.37 -2.80
CA PRO A 72 -4.37 5.25 -3.57
C PRO A 72 -5.89 5.32 -3.63
N VAL A 73 -6.43 5.28 -4.85
CA VAL A 73 -7.86 5.29 -5.09
C VAL A 73 -8.36 3.94 -5.58
N GLU A 74 -7.45 3.04 -5.94
CA GLU A 74 -7.79 1.67 -6.30
C GLU A 74 -6.69 0.75 -5.80
N PHE A 75 -7.08 -0.36 -5.18
CA PHE A 75 -6.17 -1.40 -4.74
C PHE A 75 -6.91 -2.72 -4.82
N THR A 76 -6.73 -3.43 -5.94
CA THR A 76 -7.49 -4.64 -6.23
C THR A 76 -6.54 -5.77 -6.64
N PRO A 77 -6.84 -7.02 -6.26
CA PRO A 77 -5.99 -8.13 -6.65
C PRO A 77 -6.02 -8.34 -8.15
N VAL A 78 -4.86 -8.70 -8.70
CA VAL A 78 -4.76 -9.05 -10.10
C VAL A 78 -5.34 -10.45 -10.27
N SER A 79 -6.29 -10.58 -11.19
CA SER A 79 -6.87 -11.88 -11.48
C SER A 79 -5.84 -12.73 -12.22
N VAL A 80 -5.57 -13.92 -11.70
CA VAL A 80 -4.65 -14.87 -12.31
C VAL A 80 -5.46 -15.93 -13.04
N ARG A 81 -5.35 -15.93 -14.35
CA ARG A 81 -6.12 -16.87 -15.17
C ARG A 81 -5.31 -17.31 -16.35
#